data_d613856a5e4eb6b9128a0a4b6ac68b0c
#
_entry.id   d613856a5e4eb6b9128a0a4b6ac68b0c
#
_cell.length_a   1.000
_cell.length_b   1.000
_cell.length_c   1.000
_cell.angle_alpha   90.00
_cell.angle_beta   90.00
_cell.angle_gamma   90.00
#
_symmetry.space_group_name_H-M   'P 1'
#
loop_
_entity.id
_entity.type
_entity.pdbx_description
1 polymer ?
#
loop_
_entity_poly.entity_id
_entity_poly.type
_entity_poly.pdbx_seq_one_letter_code
_entity_poly.pdbx_strand_id
1 'polypeptide(L)'
;MLDALALRAELAGLDASAPPQQADIDGWLLRLSPGKAKRSRCINALQQGTLPLDDLLARCQQAYDAAGLPLAVRVTPWSQPADLDTRLAAKGWGAFDAADVMVLDTLVPEPAPVALQTLDAAAYAATVGALRGSSPTAIAAHAERIANATVTYQGFALNNAGGTLLACGQMVIDGDIVGLYDVFSALPRQGHGERLCRALLALAHAQGARQAYLQVGSDNEVAKRLYARMGFVFAYRYHYRSPEQELV
;
A
#
# COMPACT_ATOMS: atom_id res chain seq x y z
N MET A 1 5.36 5.37 21.76
CA MET A 1 4.03 5.51 21.11
C MET A 1 4.14 5.45 19.61
N LEU A 2 4.91 6.34 18.95
CA LEU A 2 5.03 6.34 17.47
C LEU A 2 5.55 5.01 16.90
N ASP A 3 6.55 4.39 17.52
CA ASP A 3 7.11 3.11 17.05
C ASP A 3 6.09 1.97 17.08
N ALA A 4 5.24 1.91 18.11
CA ALA A 4 4.18 0.89 18.21
C ALA A 4 3.10 1.09 17.12
N LEU A 5 2.72 2.35 16.86
CA LEU A 5 1.76 2.67 15.79
C LEU A 5 2.36 2.43 14.40
N ALA A 6 3.65 2.73 14.22
CA ALA A 6 4.38 2.46 12.99
C ALA A 6 4.40 0.95 12.67
N LEU A 7 4.72 0.11 13.66
CA LEU A 7 4.70 -1.35 13.50
C LEU A 7 3.27 -1.85 13.22
N ARG A 8 2.27 -1.30 13.90
CA ARG A 8 0.87 -1.66 13.65
C ARG A 8 0.42 -1.30 12.24
N ALA A 9 0.80 -0.11 11.76
CA ALA A 9 0.54 0.30 10.38
C ALA A 9 1.25 -0.59 9.35
N GLU A 10 2.47 -1.08 9.67
CA GLU A 10 3.18 -2.05 8.84
C GLU A 10 2.41 -3.37 8.74
N LEU A 11 1.97 -3.94 9.86
CA LEU A 11 1.23 -5.20 9.90
C LEU A 11 -0.11 -5.08 9.17
N ALA A 12 -0.90 -4.05 9.45
CA ALA A 12 -2.15 -3.79 8.74
C ALA A 12 -1.93 -3.58 7.22
N GLY A 13 -0.84 -2.91 6.84
CA GLY A 13 -0.44 -2.73 5.44
C GLY A 13 0.00 -4.02 4.76
N LEU A 14 0.63 -4.93 5.50
CA LEU A 14 0.96 -6.27 5.03
C LEU A 14 -0.33 -7.06 4.76
N ASP A 15 -1.27 -7.09 5.68
CA ASP A 15 -2.52 -7.83 5.52
C ASP A 15 -3.36 -7.24 4.37
N ALA A 16 -3.46 -5.93 4.29
CA ALA A 16 -4.17 -5.27 3.21
C ALA A 16 -3.56 -5.54 1.81
N SER A 17 -2.28 -5.85 1.72
CA SER A 17 -1.61 -6.16 0.44
C SER A 17 -1.36 -7.64 0.19
N ALA A 18 -1.92 -8.52 1.03
CA ALA A 18 -1.74 -9.96 0.90
C ALA A 18 -2.36 -10.50 -0.41
N PRO A 19 -1.57 -11.15 -1.28
CA PRO A 19 -2.10 -11.86 -2.43
C PRO A 19 -2.58 -13.26 -2.03
N PRO A 20 -3.42 -13.93 -2.86
CA PRO A 20 -3.84 -15.31 -2.61
C PRO A 20 -2.66 -16.29 -2.54
N GLN A 21 -1.60 -16.06 -3.33
CA GLN A 21 -0.42 -16.93 -3.35
C GLN A 21 0.71 -16.30 -2.51
N GLN A 22 1.05 -17.00 -1.44
CA GLN A 22 2.14 -16.67 -0.55
C GLN A 22 2.90 -17.96 -0.18
N ALA A 23 4.18 -17.83 0.13
CA ALA A 23 5.02 -18.90 0.64
C ALA A 23 5.94 -18.37 1.74
N ASP A 24 6.31 -19.20 2.68
CA ASP A 24 7.38 -18.93 3.64
C ASP A 24 8.62 -19.72 3.25
N ILE A 25 9.75 -19.05 3.19
CA ILE A 25 11.05 -19.69 3.04
C ILE A 25 11.94 -19.15 4.17
N ASP A 26 12.23 -19.96 5.15
CA ASP A 26 13.14 -19.71 6.25
C ASP A 26 12.84 -18.37 6.99
N GLY A 27 11.54 -18.09 7.20
CA GLY A 27 11.03 -16.88 7.89
C GLY A 27 10.89 -15.65 6.97
N TRP A 28 11.11 -15.80 5.66
CA TRP A 28 10.83 -14.76 4.69
C TRP A 28 9.49 -15.02 3.98
N LEU A 29 8.60 -14.05 4.03
CA LEU A 29 7.30 -14.10 3.37
C LEU A 29 7.42 -13.69 1.89
N LEU A 30 7.28 -14.67 1.00
CA LEU A 30 7.22 -14.46 -0.44
C LEU A 30 5.78 -14.22 -0.88
N ARG A 31 5.56 -13.20 -1.69
CA ARG A 31 4.28 -12.84 -2.27
C ARG A 31 4.35 -12.94 -3.79
N LEU A 32 3.46 -13.73 -4.37
CA LEU A 32 3.52 -14.15 -5.76
C LEU A 32 2.29 -13.68 -6.54
N SER A 33 2.10 -12.37 -6.66
CA SER A 33 1.03 -11.79 -7.45
C SER A 33 1.50 -11.39 -8.85
N PRO A 34 0.78 -11.75 -9.91
CA PRO A 34 1.07 -11.25 -11.27
C PRO A 34 0.66 -9.79 -11.47
N GLY A 35 -0.01 -9.17 -10.48
CA GLY A 35 -0.48 -7.79 -10.55
C GLY A 35 0.63 -6.75 -10.40
N LYS A 36 0.34 -5.50 -10.75
CA LYS A 36 1.31 -4.39 -10.70
C LYS A 36 1.67 -3.92 -9.29
N ALA A 37 0.86 -4.25 -8.29
CA ALA A 37 1.08 -3.82 -6.91
C ALA A 37 2.30 -4.49 -6.30
N LYS A 38 3.44 -3.79 -6.22
CA LYS A 38 4.72 -4.33 -5.76
C LYS A 38 4.63 -4.96 -4.36
N ARG A 39 3.83 -4.42 -3.44
CA ARG A 39 3.62 -5.01 -2.11
C ARG A 39 2.98 -6.41 -2.13
N SER A 40 2.26 -6.73 -3.19
CA SER A 40 1.66 -8.06 -3.40
C SER A 40 2.55 -9.01 -4.20
N ARG A 41 3.74 -8.57 -4.63
CA ARG A 41 4.69 -9.35 -5.43
C ARG A 41 6.14 -9.14 -5.00
N CYS A 42 6.39 -9.07 -3.71
CA CYS A 42 7.74 -8.88 -3.16
C CYS A 42 7.97 -9.84 -2.00
N ILE A 43 9.23 -10.00 -1.66
CA ILE A 43 9.68 -10.67 -0.44
C ILE A 43 9.61 -9.67 0.71
N ASN A 44 9.05 -10.09 1.84
CA ASN A 44 9.13 -9.39 3.12
C ASN A 44 9.97 -10.25 4.07
N ALA A 45 11.14 -9.77 4.43
CA ALA A 45 12.09 -10.45 5.30
C ALA A 45 11.69 -10.25 6.78
N LEU A 46 10.70 -11.03 7.24
CA LEU A 46 10.03 -10.81 8.54
C LEU A 46 10.84 -11.36 9.72
N GLN A 47 11.59 -12.43 9.51
CA GLN A 47 12.35 -13.11 10.55
C GLN A 47 13.78 -13.39 10.07
N GLN A 48 14.70 -13.47 11.01
CA GLN A 48 16.03 -13.94 10.70
C GLN A 48 15.99 -15.46 10.53
N GLY A 49 16.30 -15.91 9.30
CA GLY A 49 16.36 -17.31 8.98
C GLY A 49 17.63 -17.99 9.50
N THR A 50 17.74 -19.28 9.24
CA THR A 50 18.90 -20.13 9.60
C THR A 50 19.86 -20.32 8.43
N LEU A 51 19.39 -20.12 7.20
CA LEU A 51 20.19 -20.26 5.98
C LEU A 51 21.18 -19.09 5.79
N PRO A 52 22.35 -19.35 5.20
CA PRO A 52 23.16 -18.28 4.64
C PRO A 52 22.36 -17.42 3.66
N LEU A 53 22.60 -16.11 3.64
CA LEU A 53 21.83 -15.19 2.80
C LEU A 53 21.81 -15.57 1.32
N ASP A 54 22.95 -16.05 0.79
CA ASP A 54 23.05 -16.42 -0.62
C ASP A 54 22.18 -17.63 -0.96
N ASP A 55 22.14 -18.63 -0.08
CA ASP A 55 21.30 -19.81 -0.24
C ASP A 55 19.82 -19.46 -0.14
N LEU A 56 19.46 -18.55 0.79
CA LEU A 56 18.09 -18.08 0.94
C LEU A 56 17.63 -17.29 -0.29
N LEU A 57 18.46 -16.37 -0.78
CA LEU A 57 18.17 -15.61 -2.01
C LEU A 57 18.04 -16.52 -3.23
N ALA A 58 18.89 -17.55 -3.36
CA ALA A 58 18.80 -18.51 -4.45
C ALA A 58 17.48 -19.29 -4.42
N ARG A 59 17.00 -19.72 -3.24
CA ARG A 59 15.70 -20.38 -3.10
C ARG A 59 14.54 -19.43 -3.42
N CYS A 60 14.63 -18.19 -2.98
CA CYS A 60 13.64 -17.17 -3.32
C CYS A 60 13.60 -16.92 -4.83
N GLN A 61 14.76 -16.82 -5.49
CA GLN A 61 14.84 -16.65 -6.94
C GLN A 61 14.15 -17.80 -7.67
N GLN A 62 14.42 -19.06 -7.29
CA GLN A 62 13.76 -20.23 -7.88
C GLN A 62 12.23 -20.15 -7.78
N ALA A 63 11.70 -19.66 -6.63
CA ALA A 63 10.26 -19.51 -6.45
C ALA A 63 9.68 -18.42 -7.36
N TYR A 64 10.37 -17.30 -7.53
CA TYR A 64 9.96 -16.20 -8.41
C TYR A 64 10.07 -16.59 -9.89
N ASP A 65 11.15 -17.29 -10.28
CA ASP A 65 11.33 -17.82 -11.64
C ASP A 65 10.19 -18.79 -12.01
N ALA A 66 9.86 -19.71 -11.10
CA ALA A 66 8.75 -20.65 -11.28
C ALA A 66 7.39 -19.95 -11.41
N ALA A 67 7.22 -18.79 -10.81
CA ALA A 67 6.02 -17.95 -10.91
C ALA A 67 6.06 -16.99 -12.12
N GLY A 68 7.17 -16.91 -12.85
CA GLY A 68 7.36 -15.96 -13.95
C GLY A 68 7.36 -14.50 -13.49
N LEU A 69 7.85 -14.24 -12.27
CA LEU A 69 7.84 -12.92 -11.65
C LEU A 69 9.26 -12.40 -11.42
N PRO A 70 9.50 -11.10 -11.54
CA PRO A 70 10.77 -10.50 -11.15
C PRO A 70 10.93 -10.52 -9.64
N LEU A 71 12.14 -10.83 -9.16
CA LEU A 71 12.44 -10.86 -7.73
C LEU A 71 12.66 -9.46 -7.19
N ALA A 72 11.95 -9.11 -6.12
CA ALA A 72 12.15 -7.89 -5.35
C ALA A 72 12.05 -8.16 -3.85
N VAL A 73 12.94 -7.57 -3.08
CA VAL A 73 12.89 -7.57 -1.61
C VAL A 73 12.41 -6.20 -1.13
N ARG A 74 11.35 -6.15 -0.36
CA ARG A 74 10.91 -4.95 0.33
C ARG A 74 11.70 -4.79 1.62
N VAL A 75 12.41 -3.68 1.75
CA VAL A 75 13.24 -3.35 2.91
C VAL A 75 12.52 -2.32 3.77
N THR A 76 12.28 -2.68 5.02
CA THR A 76 11.64 -1.85 6.05
C THR A 76 12.56 -1.76 7.27
N PRO A 77 12.30 -0.88 8.25
CA PRO A 77 13.07 -0.86 9.50
C PRO A 77 13.04 -2.17 10.30
N TRP A 78 12.08 -3.04 10.03
CA TRP A 78 11.93 -4.36 10.71
C TRP A 78 12.46 -5.53 9.90
N SER A 79 13.01 -5.30 8.70
CA SER A 79 13.57 -6.37 7.87
C SER A 79 14.72 -7.09 8.57
N GLN A 80 14.76 -8.41 8.40
CA GLN A 80 15.77 -9.29 9.01
C GLN A 80 16.58 -10.04 7.95
N PRO A 81 17.91 -10.14 8.15
CA PRO A 81 18.72 -9.55 9.25
C PRO A 81 18.74 -8.02 9.20
N ALA A 82 19.06 -7.36 10.32
CA ALA A 82 19.02 -5.90 10.43
C ALA A 82 19.96 -5.16 9.42
N ASP A 83 20.97 -5.82 8.93
CA ASP A 83 21.90 -5.31 7.90
C ASP A 83 21.52 -5.72 6.47
N LEU A 84 20.30 -6.26 6.26
CA LEU A 84 19.86 -6.79 4.97
C LEU A 84 20.02 -5.78 3.83
N ASP A 85 19.63 -4.53 4.05
CA ASP A 85 19.74 -3.48 3.04
C ASP A 85 21.20 -3.28 2.55
N THR A 86 22.12 -3.19 3.49
CA THR A 86 23.55 -3.06 3.20
C THR A 86 24.09 -4.29 2.46
N ARG A 87 23.67 -5.48 2.86
CA ARG A 87 24.11 -6.73 2.22
C ARG A 87 23.58 -6.87 0.80
N LEU A 88 22.32 -6.48 0.54
CA LEU A 88 21.77 -6.47 -0.81
C LEU A 88 22.44 -5.40 -1.69
N ALA A 89 22.71 -4.22 -1.14
CA ALA A 89 23.48 -3.18 -1.84
C ALA A 89 24.89 -3.64 -2.22
N ALA A 90 25.60 -4.33 -1.32
CA ALA A 90 26.92 -4.88 -1.59
C ALA A 90 26.93 -5.94 -2.70
N LYS A 91 25.79 -6.60 -2.95
CA LYS A 91 25.57 -7.51 -4.09
C LYS A 91 25.22 -6.79 -5.40
N GLY A 92 25.18 -5.47 -5.42
CA GLY A 92 24.83 -4.67 -6.59
C GLY A 92 23.33 -4.51 -6.83
N TRP A 93 22.48 -4.90 -5.87
CA TRP A 93 21.03 -4.75 -6.02
C TRP A 93 20.61 -3.29 -5.92
N GLY A 94 19.97 -2.78 -6.98
CA GLY A 94 19.47 -1.41 -7.04
C GLY A 94 18.32 -1.17 -6.07
N ALA A 95 18.28 0.02 -5.45
CA ALA A 95 17.15 0.49 -4.66
C ALA A 95 16.18 1.27 -5.55
N PHE A 96 14.86 1.07 -5.37
CA PHE A 96 13.81 1.74 -6.14
C PHE A 96 12.50 1.85 -5.36
N ASP A 97 11.56 2.67 -5.86
CA ASP A 97 10.19 2.86 -5.34
C ASP A 97 10.12 3.08 -3.83
N ALA A 98 10.91 4.02 -3.32
CA ALA A 98 10.83 4.40 -1.93
C ALA A 98 9.46 5.02 -1.60
N ALA A 99 8.88 4.61 -0.47
CA ALA A 99 7.62 5.14 0.02
C ALA A 99 7.71 5.48 1.51
N ASP A 100 7.07 6.59 1.87
CA ASP A 100 6.90 7.02 3.25
C ASP A 100 5.56 6.49 3.78
N VAL A 101 5.60 5.90 4.96
CA VAL A 101 4.40 5.57 5.72
C VAL A 101 4.14 6.70 6.69
N MET A 102 2.94 7.24 6.63
CA MET A 102 2.49 8.30 7.52
C MET A 102 1.34 7.79 8.37
N VAL A 103 1.30 8.19 9.63
CA VAL A 103 0.29 7.74 10.61
C VAL A 103 -0.42 8.93 11.26
N LEU A 104 -1.66 8.71 11.66
CA LEU A 104 -2.46 9.61 12.47
C LEU A 104 -2.82 8.86 13.76
N ASP A 105 -2.24 9.28 14.88
CA ASP A 105 -2.37 8.57 16.17
C ASP A 105 -3.77 8.69 16.78
N THR A 106 -4.41 9.83 16.57
CA THR A 106 -5.76 10.07 17.10
C THR A 106 -6.68 10.55 15.99
N LEU A 107 -7.65 9.70 15.63
CA LEU A 107 -8.71 10.05 14.69
C LEU A 107 -9.84 10.72 15.46
N VAL A 108 -9.97 12.03 15.27
CA VAL A 108 -11.00 12.83 15.93
C VAL A 108 -12.33 12.71 15.16
N PRO A 109 -13.47 12.57 15.86
CA PRO A 109 -14.78 12.56 15.20
C PRO A 109 -15.06 13.93 14.57
N GLU A 110 -15.11 13.96 13.25
CA GLU A 110 -15.53 15.13 12.48
C GLU A 110 -16.72 14.74 11.60
N PRO A 111 -17.67 15.65 11.35
CA PRO A 111 -18.70 15.41 10.35
C PRO A 111 -18.05 15.17 8.98
N ALA A 112 -18.52 14.18 8.23
CA ALA A 112 -18.06 14.01 6.87
C ALA A 112 -18.37 15.27 6.05
N PRO A 113 -17.35 15.93 5.44
CA PRO A 113 -17.53 17.21 4.76
C PRO A 113 -18.36 17.08 3.48
N VAL A 114 -18.52 15.85 2.97
CA VAL A 114 -19.24 15.52 1.73
C VAL A 114 -19.79 14.10 1.79
N ALA A 115 -20.88 13.87 1.07
CA ALA A 115 -21.36 12.52 0.82
C ALA A 115 -20.47 11.81 -0.20
N LEU A 116 -20.19 10.53 0.01
CA LEU A 116 -19.45 9.67 -0.89
C LEU A 116 -20.38 8.62 -1.50
N GLN A 117 -20.15 8.30 -2.77
CA GLN A 117 -20.76 7.15 -3.43
C GLN A 117 -19.91 5.92 -3.12
N THR A 118 -20.52 4.87 -2.60
CA THR A 118 -19.86 3.57 -2.42
C THR A 118 -19.73 2.86 -3.77
N LEU A 119 -18.58 2.25 -4.01
CA LEU A 119 -18.27 1.48 -5.21
C LEU A 119 -17.85 0.06 -4.81
N ASP A 120 -18.38 -0.94 -5.51
CA ASP A 120 -17.85 -2.29 -5.41
C ASP A 120 -16.45 -2.41 -6.07
N ALA A 121 -15.83 -3.57 -5.96
CA ALA A 121 -14.47 -3.80 -6.46
C ALA A 121 -14.33 -3.53 -7.96
N ALA A 122 -15.30 -3.95 -8.76
CA ALA A 122 -15.27 -3.78 -10.22
C ALA A 122 -15.48 -2.31 -10.61
N ALA A 123 -16.47 -1.65 -10.01
CA ALA A 123 -16.75 -0.23 -10.24
C ALA A 123 -15.59 0.65 -9.77
N TYR A 124 -14.97 0.33 -8.63
CA TYR A 124 -13.81 1.07 -8.15
C TYR A 124 -12.60 0.93 -9.08
N ALA A 125 -12.25 -0.32 -9.45
CA ALA A 125 -11.14 -0.57 -10.37
C ALA A 125 -11.32 0.11 -11.72
N ALA A 126 -12.54 0.09 -12.28
CA ALA A 126 -12.87 0.80 -13.50
C ALA A 126 -12.70 2.32 -13.35
N THR A 127 -13.20 2.89 -12.24
CA THR A 127 -13.14 4.33 -11.95
C THR A 127 -11.68 4.81 -11.82
N VAL A 128 -10.88 4.19 -10.97
CA VAL A 128 -9.47 4.60 -10.79
C VAL A 128 -8.62 4.25 -12.01
N GLY A 129 -8.93 3.15 -12.70
CA GLY A 129 -8.26 2.74 -13.92
C GLY A 129 -8.44 3.74 -15.05
N ALA A 130 -9.66 4.27 -15.23
CA ALA A 130 -9.93 5.33 -16.20
C ALA A 130 -9.13 6.60 -15.91
N LEU A 131 -9.04 7.02 -14.63
CA LEU A 131 -8.25 8.19 -14.22
C LEU A 131 -6.74 8.01 -14.46
N ARG A 132 -6.25 6.77 -14.38
CA ARG A 132 -4.83 6.42 -14.59
C ARG A 132 -4.49 6.08 -16.04
N GLY A 133 -5.46 6.00 -16.93
CA GLY A 133 -5.25 5.50 -18.29
C GLY A 133 -4.81 4.02 -18.31
N SER A 134 -5.28 3.22 -17.36
CA SER A 134 -4.93 1.81 -17.26
C SER A 134 -5.55 0.97 -18.38
N SER A 135 -4.85 -0.07 -18.85
CA SER A 135 -5.41 -1.02 -19.82
C SER A 135 -6.59 -1.81 -19.24
N PRO A 136 -7.51 -2.34 -20.06
CA PRO A 136 -8.60 -3.18 -19.60
C PRO A 136 -8.12 -4.39 -18.76
N THR A 137 -7.01 -5.02 -19.17
CA THR A 137 -6.40 -6.13 -18.43
C THR A 137 -5.93 -5.70 -17.04
N ALA A 138 -5.30 -4.53 -16.91
CA ALA A 138 -4.85 -4.01 -15.63
C ALA A 138 -6.04 -3.64 -14.70
N ILE A 139 -7.15 -3.15 -15.27
CA ILE A 139 -8.39 -2.87 -14.53
C ILE A 139 -8.99 -4.16 -14.00
N ALA A 140 -9.11 -5.20 -14.84
CA ALA A 140 -9.64 -6.49 -14.44
C ALA A 140 -8.80 -7.15 -13.33
N ALA A 141 -7.48 -7.17 -13.47
CA ALA A 141 -6.57 -7.68 -12.45
C ALA A 141 -6.65 -6.89 -11.13
N HIS A 142 -6.89 -5.58 -11.20
CA HIS A 142 -7.10 -4.75 -10.00
C HIS A 142 -8.41 -5.11 -9.31
N ALA A 143 -9.52 -5.25 -10.07
CA ALA A 143 -10.81 -5.66 -9.52
C ALA A 143 -10.73 -7.02 -8.84
N GLU A 144 -10.10 -8.00 -9.50
CA GLU A 144 -9.89 -9.33 -8.97
C GLU A 144 -9.06 -9.32 -7.66
N ARG A 145 -7.99 -8.54 -7.62
CA ARG A 145 -7.18 -8.37 -6.40
C ARG A 145 -7.99 -7.82 -5.24
N ILE A 146 -8.82 -6.80 -5.47
CA ILE A 146 -9.67 -6.22 -4.41
C ILE A 146 -10.72 -7.24 -3.95
N ALA A 147 -11.38 -7.93 -4.89
CA ALA A 147 -12.42 -8.90 -4.60
C ALA A 147 -11.91 -10.13 -3.82
N ASN A 148 -10.67 -10.55 -4.09
CA ASN A 148 -10.03 -11.71 -3.46
C ASN A 148 -9.09 -11.34 -2.30
N ALA A 149 -9.07 -10.07 -1.86
CA ALA A 149 -8.27 -9.67 -0.72
C ALA A 149 -8.77 -10.34 0.57
N THR A 150 -7.84 -10.70 1.46
CA THR A 150 -8.17 -11.28 2.78
C THR A 150 -8.85 -10.29 3.72
N VAL A 151 -8.76 -8.99 3.39
CA VAL A 151 -9.38 -7.87 4.11
C VAL A 151 -10.44 -7.22 3.24
N THR A 152 -11.41 -6.55 3.87
CA THR A 152 -12.49 -5.87 3.15
C THR A 152 -12.06 -4.47 2.71
N TYR A 153 -11.85 -4.30 1.41
CA TYR A 153 -11.69 -2.98 0.80
C TYR A 153 -13.06 -2.31 0.63
N GLN A 154 -13.16 -1.07 1.08
CA GLN A 154 -14.32 -0.22 0.84
C GLN A 154 -13.91 0.87 -0.17
N GLY A 155 -14.51 0.85 -1.36
CA GLY A 155 -14.25 1.80 -2.45
C GLY A 155 -15.25 2.96 -2.46
N PHE A 156 -14.77 4.17 -2.76
CA PHE A 156 -15.60 5.38 -2.75
C PHE A 156 -15.25 6.33 -3.89
N ALA A 157 -16.27 7.04 -4.38
CA ALA A 157 -16.15 8.16 -5.29
C ALA A 157 -16.73 9.43 -4.65
N LEU A 158 -16.06 10.55 -4.87
CA LEU A 158 -16.52 11.89 -4.64
C LEU A 158 -16.96 12.49 -5.97
N ASN A 159 -18.25 12.80 -6.10
CA ASN A 159 -18.81 13.42 -7.29
C ASN A 159 -19.28 14.86 -6.99
N ASN A 160 -19.37 15.70 -8.01
CA ASN A 160 -20.08 16.98 -7.91
C ASN A 160 -21.60 16.78 -8.01
N ALA A 161 -22.39 17.86 -7.86
CA ALA A 161 -23.84 17.82 -7.94
C ALA A 161 -24.38 17.33 -9.31
N GLY A 162 -23.59 17.45 -10.37
CA GLY A 162 -23.91 16.96 -11.72
C GLY A 162 -23.45 15.51 -11.97
N GLY A 163 -22.95 14.80 -10.95
CA GLY A 163 -22.50 13.41 -11.09
C GLY A 163 -21.08 13.25 -11.66
N THR A 164 -20.35 14.34 -11.90
CA THR A 164 -18.98 14.28 -12.42
C THR A 164 -18.02 13.84 -11.31
N LEU A 165 -17.18 12.85 -11.59
CA LEU A 165 -16.16 12.35 -10.68
C LEU A 165 -15.10 13.43 -10.38
N LEU A 166 -14.87 13.71 -9.11
CA LEU A 166 -13.85 14.65 -8.61
C LEU A 166 -12.65 13.93 -8.02
N ALA A 167 -12.89 12.85 -7.27
CA ALA A 167 -11.84 12.02 -6.66
C ALA A 167 -12.39 10.63 -6.35
N CYS A 168 -11.51 9.65 -6.21
CA CYS A 168 -11.83 8.32 -5.69
C CYS A 168 -10.75 7.85 -4.73
N GLY A 169 -11.07 6.89 -3.86
CA GLY A 169 -10.15 6.30 -2.90
C GLY A 169 -10.77 5.09 -2.23
N GLN A 170 -9.93 4.33 -1.56
CA GLN A 170 -10.34 3.15 -0.79
C GLN A 170 -9.88 3.26 0.66
N MET A 171 -10.58 2.57 1.54
CA MET A 171 -10.12 2.33 2.89
C MET A 171 -10.24 0.85 3.27
N VAL A 172 -9.39 0.42 4.20
CA VAL A 172 -9.44 -0.87 4.88
C VAL A 172 -9.36 -0.61 6.36
N ILE A 173 -10.29 -1.19 7.12
CA ILE A 173 -10.28 -1.11 8.59
C ILE A 173 -9.81 -2.46 9.13
N ASP A 174 -8.80 -2.41 10.00
CA ASP A 174 -8.26 -3.53 10.74
C ASP A 174 -8.29 -3.20 12.24
N GLY A 175 -9.27 -3.79 12.95
CA GLY A 175 -9.53 -3.42 14.34
C GLY A 175 -9.89 -1.95 14.48
N ASP A 176 -9.06 -1.16 15.15
CA ASP A 176 -9.26 0.27 15.36
C ASP A 176 -8.32 1.16 14.51
N ILE A 177 -7.59 0.60 13.55
CA ILE A 177 -6.79 1.37 12.59
C ILE A 177 -7.39 1.31 11.18
N VAL A 178 -7.39 2.44 10.46
CA VAL A 178 -7.78 2.50 9.05
C VAL A 178 -6.60 2.84 8.15
N GLY A 179 -6.44 2.08 7.07
CA GLY A 179 -5.54 2.39 5.97
C GLY A 179 -6.26 3.10 4.83
N LEU A 180 -5.70 4.19 4.30
CA LEU A 180 -6.18 4.86 3.09
C LEU A 180 -5.37 4.40 1.87
N TYR A 181 -6.07 4.01 0.80
CA TYR A 181 -5.45 3.44 -0.39
C TYR A 181 -5.96 4.07 -1.68
N ASP A 182 -5.10 4.09 -2.69
CA ASP A 182 -5.44 4.45 -4.06
C ASP A 182 -6.20 5.78 -4.19
N VAL A 183 -5.88 6.76 -3.33
CA VAL A 183 -6.48 8.10 -3.39
C VAL A 183 -6.05 8.80 -4.67
N PHE A 184 -7.02 9.13 -5.51
CA PHE A 184 -6.79 9.79 -6.79
C PHE A 184 -7.76 10.95 -7.01
N SER A 185 -7.26 12.10 -7.46
CA SER A 185 -8.07 13.26 -7.84
C SER A 185 -8.12 13.40 -9.36
N ALA A 186 -9.33 13.52 -9.91
CA ALA A 186 -9.53 13.76 -11.35
C ALA A 186 -8.92 15.09 -11.81
N LEU A 187 -9.02 16.10 -10.95
CA LEU A 187 -8.44 17.42 -11.20
C LEU A 187 -7.47 17.78 -10.06
N PRO A 188 -6.17 17.97 -10.34
CA PRO A 188 -5.18 18.30 -9.33
C PRO A 188 -5.39 19.73 -8.77
N ARG A 189 -4.93 19.95 -7.54
CA ARG A 189 -4.89 21.26 -6.85
C ARG A 189 -6.24 21.93 -6.59
N GLN A 190 -7.37 21.19 -6.64
CA GLN A 190 -8.70 21.71 -6.32
C GLN A 190 -9.22 21.25 -4.95
N GLY A 191 -8.38 20.65 -4.11
CA GLY A 191 -8.76 20.20 -2.77
C GLY A 191 -9.63 18.94 -2.72
N HIS A 192 -9.96 18.33 -3.86
CA HIS A 192 -10.87 17.18 -3.90
C HIS A 192 -10.29 15.95 -3.18
N GLY A 193 -8.97 15.71 -3.28
CA GLY A 193 -8.30 14.62 -2.56
C GLY A 193 -8.38 14.82 -1.04
N GLU A 194 -8.21 16.04 -0.53
CA GLU A 194 -8.35 16.33 0.90
C GLU A 194 -9.79 16.10 1.38
N ARG A 195 -10.77 16.62 0.64
CA ARG A 195 -12.19 16.43 0.97
C ARG A 195 -12.58 14.95 1.00
N LEU A 196 -12.11 14.18 0.03
CA LEU A 196 -12.29 12.72 0.00
C LEU A 196 -11.68 12.08 1.25
N CYS A 197 -10.39 12.32 1.53
CA CYS A 197 -9.70 11.71 2.66
C CYS A 197 -10.38 12.04 4.00
N ARG A 198 -10.78 13.30 4.22
CA ARG A 198 -11.52 13.69 5.44
C ARG A 198 -12.85 12.93 5.56
N ALA A 199 -13.58 12.76 4.45
CA ALA A 199 -14.82 12.00 4.45
C ALA A 199 -14.59 10.51 4.73
N LEU A 200 -13.52 9.91 4.16
CA LEU A 200 -13.13 8.53 4.44
C LEU A 200 -12.77 8.35 5.92
N LEU A 201 -12.00 9.27 6.51
CA LEU A 201 -11.63 9.22 7.92
C LEU A 201 -12.85 9.38 8.84
N ALA A 202 -13.80 10.27 8.49
CA ALA A 202 -15.06 10.41 9.24
C ALA A 202 -15.89 9.12 9.19
N LEU A 203 -16.01 8.48 8.03
CA LEU A 203 -16.69 7.19 7.87
C LEU A 203 -15.99 6.09 8.66
N ALA A 204 -14.65 6.02 8.59
CA ALA A 204 -13.87 5.04 9.34
C ALA A 204 -14.02 5.22 10.85
N HIS A 205 -14.01 6.47 11.34
CA HIS A 205 -14.25 6.75 12.75
C HIS A 205 -15.65 6.29 13.21
N ALA A 206 -16.68 6.53 12.39
CA ALA A 206 -18.04 6.05 12.66
C ALA A 206 -18.14 4.52 12.69
N GLN A 207 -17.25 3.82 11.96
CA GLN A 207 -17.13 2.36 11.96
C GLN A 207 -16.18 1.81 13.05
N GLY A 208 -15.67 2.66 13.94
CA GLY A 208 -14.86 2.23 15.08
C GLY A 208 -13.36 2.50 14.98
N ALA A 209 -12.85 2.99 13.84
CA ALA A 209 -11.44 3.36 13.75
C ALA A 209 -11.07 4.51 14.69
N ARG A 210 -9.88 4.46 15.24
CA ARG A 210 -9.32 5.48 16.16
C ARG A 210 -7.97 5.98 15.72
N GLN A 211 -7.31 5.24 14.84
CA GLN A 211 -6.01 5.56 14.27
C GLN A 211 -6.07 5.41 12.75
N ALA A 212 -5.17 6.06 12.03
CA ALA A 212 -5.10 5.92 10.58
C ALA A 212 -3.66 5.83 10.08
N TYR A 213 -3.47 5.24 8.91
CA TYR A 213 -2.21 5.24 8.18
C TYR A 213 -2.43 5.34 6.68
N LEU A 214 -1.38 5.72 5.98
CA LEU A 214 -1.30 5.71 4.53
C LEU A 214 0.13 5.51 4.07
N GLN A 215 0.30 5.21 2.80
CA GLN A 215 1.60 5.06 2.17
C GLN A 215 1.65 5.97 0.94
N VAL A 216 2.72 6.73 0.81
CA VAL A 216 2.89 7.73 -0.25
C VAL A 216 4.31 7.64 -0.83
N GLY A 217 4.45 7.81 -2.13
CA GLY A 217 5.77 7.87 -2.76
C GLY A 217 6.67 8.89 -2.06
N SER A 218 7.91 8.52 -1.78
CA SER A 218 8.82 9.36 -0.99
C SER A 218 9.15 10.70 -1.67
N ASP A 219 8.96 10.78 -2.98
CA ASP A 219 9.13 11.97 -3.83
C ASP A 219 7.83 12.78 -4.01
N ASN A 220 6.68 12.26 -3.57
CA ASN A 220 5.39 12.94 -3.71
C ASN A 220 5.17 14.00 -2.62
N GLU A 221 5.96 15.09 -2.69
CA GLU A 221 5.92 16.19 -1.74
C GLU A 221 4.54 16.88 -1.65
N VAL A 222 3.76 16.85 -2.74
CA VAL A 222 2.41 17.44 -2.77
C VAL A 222 1.48 16.67 -1.87
N ALA A 223 1.45 15.36 -2.01
CA ALA A 223 0.60 14.50 -1.18
C ALA A 223 1.07 14.48 0.29
N LYS A 224 2.38 14.43 0.54
CA LYS A 224 2.93 14.47 1.90
C LYS A 224 2.52 15.74 2.65
N ARG A 225 2.60 16.92 1.99
CA ARG A 225 2.14 18.19 2.58
C ARG A 225 0.63 18.18 2.83
N LEU A 226 -0.17 17.57 1.95
CA LEU A 226 -1.61 17.42 2.17
C LEU A 226 -1.89 16.60 3.42
N TYR A 227 -1.28 15.43 3.54
CA TYR A 227 -1.47 14.54 4.69
C TYR A 227 -0.95 15.16 5.99
N ALA A 228 0.16 15.88 5.95
CA ALA A 228 0.67 16.60 7.12
C ALA A 228 -0.33 17.65 7.64
N ARG A 229 -1.01 18.39 6.75
CA ARG A 229 -2.08 19.34 7.15
C ARG A 229 -3.30 18.64 7.76
N MET A 230 -3.50 17.36 7.45
CA MET A 230 -4.56 16.54 8.04
C MET A 230 -4.14 15.90 9.38
N GLY A 231 -2.93 16.18 9.85
CA GLY A 231 -2.40 15.68 11.12
C GLY A 231 -1.59 14.39 11.01
N PHE A 232 -1.42 13.84 9.80
CA PHE A 232 -0.54 12.69 9.63
C PHE A 232 0.93 13.09 9.83
N VAL A 233 1.67 12.24 10.52
CA VAL A 233 3.11 12.40 10.74
C VAL A 233 3.88 11.26 10.07
N PHE A 234 5.11 11.53 9.66
CA PHE A 234 6.02 10.50 9.14
C PHE A 234 6.29 9.46 10.22
N ALA A 235 6.15 8.18 9.88
CA ALA A 235 6.44 7.07 10.76
C ALA A 235 7.73 6.34 10.35
N TYR A 236 7.78 5.87 9.11
CA TYR A 236 8.96 5.19 8.57
C TYR A 236 8.96 5.24 7.05
N ARG A 237 10.11 4.87 6.47
CA ARG A 237 10.29 4.68 5.03
C ARG A 237 10.61 3.24 4.73
N TYR A 238 10.12 2.74 3.60
CA TYR A 238 10.58 1.51 2.99
C TYR A 238 10.94 1.74 1.53
N HIS A 239 11.71 0.82 0.96
CA HIS A 239 12.01 0.77 -0.46
C HIS A 239 12.13 -0.69 -0.92
N TYR A 240 12.34 -0.89 -2.20
CA TYR A 240 12.59 -2.21 -2.75
C TYR A 240 14.03 -2.32 -3.25
N ARG A 241 14.56 -3.56 -3.21
CA ARG A 241 15.81 -3.93 -3.87
C ARG A 241 15.58 -5.07 -4.82
N SER A 242 16.25 -5.04 -5.99
CA SER A 242 16.22 -6.09 -7.00
C SER A 242 17.59 -6.25 -7.64
N PRO A 243 17.95 -7.47 -8.07
CA PRO A 243 19.11 -7.68 -8.92
C PRO A 243 18.91 -7.12 -10.33
N GLU A 244 17.67 -6.98 -10.78
CA GLU A 244 17.30 -6.41 -12.07
C GLU A 244 17.17 -4.90 -11.95
N GLN A 245 17.82 -4.15 -12.87
CA GLN A 245 17.81 -2.69 -12.83
C GLN A 245 16.48 -2.05 -13.33
N GLU A 246 15.59 -2.82 -13.95
CA GLU A 246 14.32 -2.36 -14.49
C GLU A 246 13.17 -3.27 -14.05
N LEU A 247 12.63 -3.00 -12.86
CA LEU A 247 11.30 -3.50 -12.49
C LEU A 247 10.24 -2.45 -12.83
N VAL A 248 9.80 -2.44 -14.06
CA VAL A 248 8.69 -1.61 -14.53
C VAL A 248 7.34 -2.18 -14.07
#